data_49a634dbf735c8ce1bc00134545ff8d2
#
_entry.id   49a634dbf735c8ce1bc00134545ff8d2
#
_cell.length_a   1.000
_cell.length_b   1.000
_cell.length_c   1.000
_cell.angle_alpha   90.00
_cell.angle_beta   90.00
_cell.angle_gamma   90.00
#
_symmetry.space_group_name_H-M   'P 1'
#
loop_
_entity.id
_entity.type
_entity.pdbx_description
1 polymer ?
#
loop_
_entity_poly.entity_id
_entity_poly.type
_entity_poly.pdbx_seq_one_letter_code
_entity_poly.pdbx_strand_id
1 'polypeptide(L)'
;MAIRSNALSEMTRFWLQARHGCVVSEAVPVKVPYNYSDIDFLALRPDLTPWTLPDGTPITRAIIETKDEHDFDPKGKDFGRRLKEDVQALSDALYISKPKLAHFSLLRQEHYELATRIFGTADFDRLFIVHALDPDVRNEICPILAKTKRIYWLTVHEIVTDLFQWYQRVSNRAGLRHSLMGDLWHLLVGYCGFRPSE
;
A
#
# COMPACT_ATOMS: atom_id res chain seq x y z
N MET A 1 3.05 -9.12 -21.24
CA MET A 1 2.73 -7.74 -20.88
C MET A 1 3.86 -7.24 -20.01
N ALA A 2 4.57 -6.17 -20.38
CA ALA A 2 5.65 -5.67 -19.53
C ALA A 2 5.02 -5.01 -18.30
N ILE A 3 5.42 -5.46 -17.12
CA ILE A 3 5.07 -4.80 -15.87
C ILE A 3 5.66 -3.40 -15.94
N ARG A 4 4.81 -2.38 -16.00
CA ARG A 4 5.27 -1.00 -15.89
C ARG A 4 5.51 -0.73 -14.41
N SER A 5 6.73 -1.01 -13.98
CA SER A 5 7.18 -0.55 -12.67
C SER A 5 7.28 0.98 -12.71
N ASN A 6 6.54 1.65 -11.84
CA ASN A 6 6.67 3.09 -11.62
C ASN A 6 7.47 3.35 -10.34
N ALA A 7 7.90 4.59 -10.11
CA ALA A 7 8.71 4.95 -8.95
C ALA A 7 8.01 4.64 -7.62
N LEU A 8 6.69 4.77 -7.56
CA LEU A 8 5.90 4.46 -6.37
C LEU A 8 5.91 2.95 -6.06
N SER A 9 5.74 2.12 -7.09
CA SER A 9 5.80 0.66 -6.93
C SER A 9 7.18 0.18 -6.49
N GLU A 10 8.26 0.73 -7.08
CA GLU A 10 9.64 0.42 -6.70
C GLU A 10 9.95 0.82 -5.25
N MET A 11 9.49 1.99 -4.84
CA MET A 11 9.66 2.47 -3.46
C MET A 11 8.86 1.61 -2.48
N THR A 12 7.63 1.25 -2.83
CA THR A 12 6.78 0.37 -2.02
C THR A 12 7.42 -1.00 -1.85
N ARG A 13 7.92 -1.61 -2.93
CA ARG A 13 8.65 -2.87 -2.88
C ARG A 13 9.87 -2.78 -1.96
N PHE A 14 10.69 -1.73 -2.13
CA PHE A 14 11.88 -1.53 -1.30
C PHE A 14 11.52 -1.37 0.18
N TRP A 15 10.47 -0.62 0.49
CA TRP A 15 9.95 -0.43 1.84
C TRP A 15 9.53 -1.77 2.47
N LEU A 16 8.75 -2.57 1.75
CA LEU A 16 8.29 -3.88 2.22
C LEU A 16 9.44 -4.87 2.43
N GLN A 17 10.37 -4.96 1.49
CA GLN A 17 11.45 -5.94 1.53
C GLN A 17 12.58 -5.51 2.46
N ALA A 18 13.12 -4.32 2.27
CA ALA A 18 14.32 -3.89 2.99
C ALA A 18 14.00 -3.44 4.43
N ARG A 19 12.92 -2.67 4.62
CA ARG A 19 12.56 -2.16 5.93
C ARG A 19 11.81 -3.19 6.77
N HIS A 20 10.92 -3.97 6.17
CA HIS A 20 10.04 -4.88 6.90
C HIS A 20 10.38 -6.36 6.76
N GLY A 21 11.29 -6.72 5.86
CA GLY A 21 11.68 -8.12 5.65
C GLY A 21 10.58 -8.98 5.04
N CYS A 22 9.65 -8.37 4.30
CA CYS A 22 8.56 -9.10 3.68
C CYS A 22 9.02 -9.86 2.42
N VAL A 23 8.44 -11.03 2.20
CA VAL A 23 8.33 -11.63 0.87
C VAL A 23 7.20 -10.92 0.14
N VAL A 24 7.44 -10.56 -1.11
CA VAL A 24 6.51 -9.77 -1.92
C VAL A 24 6.26 -10.48 -3.24
N SER A 25 4.99 -10.62 -3.63
CA SER A 25 4.57 -10.99 -4.98
C SER A 25 3.93 -9.78 -5.64
N GLU A 26 4.27 -9.52 -6.90
CA GLU A 26 3.86 -8.29 -7.62
C GLU A 26 2.95 -8.64 -8.80
N ALA A 27 2.06 -7.70 -9.16
CA ALA A 27 1.17 -7.76 -10.32
C ALA A 27 0.43 -9.10 -10.43
N VAL A 28 -0.16 -9.54 -9.32
CA VAL A 28 -0.86 -10.83 -9.25
C VAL A 28 -2.19 -10.73 -10.02
N PRO A 29 -2.35 -11.45 -11.14
CA PRO A 29 -3.50 -11.27 -12.01
C PRO A 29 -4.80 -11.73 -11.35
N VAL A 30 -5.82 -10.90 -11.46
CA VAL A 30 -7.18 -11.16 -10.97
C VAL A 30 -8.10 -11.37 -12.16
N LYS A 31 -8.82 -12.50 -12.16
CA LYS A 31 -9.83 -12.75 -13.18
C LYS A 31 -11.09 -11.94 -12.85
N VAL A 32 -11.36 -10.93 -13.66
CA VAL A 32 -12.56 -10.08 -13.59
C VAL A 32 -13.41 -10.21 -14.85
N PRO A 33 -14.74 -9.97 -14.79
CA PRO A 33 -15.64 -10.23 -15.92
C PRO A 33 -15.37 -9.39 -17.17
N TYR A 34 -14.80 -8.18 -17.02
CA TYR A 34 -14.81 -7.19 -18.11
C TYR A 34 -13.45 -6.61 -18.49
N ASN A 35 -12.42 -6.76 -17.65
CA ASN A 35 -11.09 -6.22 -17.90
C ASN A 35 -10.01 -7.04 -17.19
N TYR A 36 -8.76 -6.82 -17.59
CA TYR A 36 -7.60 -7.23 -16.80
C TYR A 36 -7.55 -6.38 -15.51
N SER A 37 -7.33 -7.04 -14.40
CA SER A 37 -7.05 -6.43 -13.11
C SER A 37 -5.96 -7.23 -12.41
N ASP A 38 -5.27 -6.61 -11.48
CA ASP A 38 -4.24 -7.25 -10.67
C ASP A 38 -4.29 -6.72 -9.23
N ILE A 39 -3.60 -7.44 -8.35
CA ILE A 39 -3.20 -6.94 -7.05
C ILE A 39 -1.75 -6.48 -7.22
N ASP A 40 -1.47 -5.20 -6.96
CA ASP A 40 -0.12 -4.65 -7.16
C ASP A 40 0.91 -5.41 -6.33
N PHE A 41 0.61 -5.64 -5.03
CA PHE A 41 1.47 -6.42 -4.15
C PHE A 41 0.70 -7.32 -3.20
N LEU A 42 1.26 -8.51 -2.96
CA LEU A 42 0.99 -9.36 -1.81
C LEU A 42 2.23 -9.34 -0.91
N ALA A 43 2.06 -9.08 0.37
CA ALA A 43 3.18 -8.99 1.31
C ALA A 43 2.91 -9.73 2.61
N LEU A 44 3.92 -10.47 3.07
CA LEU A 44 3.97 -11.11 4.39
C LEU A 44 5.41 -11.36 4.80
N ARG A 45 5.71 -11.47 6.10
CA ARG A 45 7.00 -12.01 6.54
C ARG A 45 7.03 -13.54 6.44
N PRO A 46 8.20 -14.14 6.13
CA PRO A 46 8.32 -15.62 6.00
C PRO A 46 7.90 -16.38 7.25
N ASP A 47 8.16 -15.81 8.43
CA ASP A 47 7.84 -16.37 9.74
C ASP A 47 6.43 -15.97 10.24
N LEU A 48 5.68 -15.24 9.44
CA LEU A 48 4.36 -14.70 9.78
C LEU A 48 4.34 -13.79 11.02
N THR A 49 5.49 -13.29 11.47
CA THR A 49 5.52 -12.26 12.51
C THR A 49 4.98 -10.94 11.97
N PRO A 50 4.24 -10.17 12.77
CA PRO A 50 3.76 -8.87 12.32
C PRO A 50 4.90 -7.90 11.98
N TRP A 51 4.69 -7.09 10.96
CA TRP A 51 5.43 -5.86 10.70
C TRP A 51 4.53 -4.66 11.01
N THR A 52 5.06 -3.45 11.09
CA THR A 52 4.29 -2.30 11.56
C THR A 52 4.19 -1.22 10.49
N LEU A 53 3.01 -0.62 10.36
CA LEU A 53 2.82 0.62 9.60
C LEU A 53 3.54 1.79 10.31
N PRO A 54 3.74 2.94 9.66
CA PRO A 54 4.37 4.12 10.27
C PRO A 54 3.69 4.60 11.55
N ASP A 55 2.39 4.39 11.69
CA ASP A 55 1.61 4.70 12.90
C ASP A 55 1.70 3.65 14.02
N GLY A 56 2.46 2.57 13.79
CA GLY A 56 2.62 1.46 14.74
C GLY A 56 1.60 0.33 14.59
N THR A 57 0.63 0.43 13.67
CA THR A 57 -0.37 -0.62 13.43
C THR A 57 0.31 -1.91 12.97
N PRO A 58 0.06 -3.06 13.65
CA PRO A 58 0.66 -4.34 13.27
C PRO A 58 -0.06 -4.97 12.08
N ILE A 59 0.71 -5.46 11.11
CA ILE A 59 0.25 -6.13 9.88
C ILE A 59 0.95 -7.48 9.77
N THR A 60 0.19 -8.54 9.55
CA THR A 60 0.77 -9.88 9.34
C THR A 60 0.81 -10.26 7.86
N ARG A 61 -0.27 -9.99 7.14
CA ARG A 61 -0.43 -10.22 5.70
C ARG A 61 -1.15 -9.04 5.11
N ALA A 62 -0.75 -8.59 3.95
CA ALA A 62 -1.44 -7.50 3.27
C ALA A 62 -1.54 -7.72 1.76
N ILE A 63 -2.67 -7.27 1.20
CA ILE A 63 -2.76 -6.92 -0.21
C ILE A 63 -2.66 -5.42 -0.33
N ILE A 64 -1.92 -4.95 -1.33
CA ILE A 64 -1.53 -3.55 -1.43
C ILE A 64 -1.82 -3.06 -2.84
N GLU A 65 -2.39 -1.88 -2.94
CA GLU A 65 -2.63 -1.15 -4.18
C GLU A 65 -1.93 0.21 -4.12
N THR A 66 -1.18 0.51 -5.18
CA THR A 66 -0.48 1.79 -5.34
C THR A 66 -1.20 2.64 -6.38
N LYS A 67 -1.41 3.92 -6.10
CA LYS A 67 -2.02 4.86 -7.04
C LYS A 67 -1.16 6.10 -7.19
N ASP A 68 -0.72 6.30 -8.42
CA ASP A 68 0.02 7.45 -8.85
C ASP A 68 -0.93 8.62 -9.23
N GLU A 69 -0.46 9.85 -9.17
CA GLU A 69 -1.25 11.06 -9.49
C GLU A 69 -1.69 11.13 -10.95
N HIS A 70 -0.99 10.46 -11.85
CA HIS A 70 -1.32 10.51 -13.28
C HIS A 70 -2.65 9.83 -13.63
N ASP A 71 -3.08 8.88 -12.80
CA ASP A 71 -4.29 8.11 -13.03
C ASP A 71 -5.42 8.48 -12.07
N PHE A 72 -5.10 9.23 -11.00
CA PHE A 72 -6.07 9.46 -9.94
C PHE A 72 -5.67 10.59 -8.99
N ASP A 73 -6.57 11.56 -8.78
CA ASP A 73 -6.40 12.63 -7.78
C ASP A 73 -7.18 12.31 -6.48
N PRO A 74 -6.52 11.76 -5.45
CA PRO A 74 -7.17 11.49 -4.16
C PRO A 74 -7.54 12.77 -3.38
N LYS A 75 -7.10 13.95 -3.84
CA LYS A 75 -7.47 15.26 -3.28
C LYS A 75 -8.74 15.81 -3.92
N GLY A 76 -9.25 15.19 -5.00
CA GLY A 76 -10.43 15.69 -5.71
C GLY A 76 -11.67 15.70 -4.82
N LYS A 77 -12.50 16.75 -4.94
CA LYS A 77 -13.75 16.89 -4.17
C LYS A 77 -14.69 15.69 -4.30
N ASP A 78 -14.66 15.03 -5.45
CA ASP A 78 -15.45 13.83 -5.70
C ASP A 78 -14.89 12.58 -5.03
N PHE A 79 -13.60 12.52 -4.72
CA PHE A 79 -12.99 11.36 -4.08
C PHE A 79 -13.58 11.10 -2.70
N GLY A 80 -13.57 12.09 -1.84
CA GLY A 80 -14.12 11.96 -0.48
C GLY A 80 -15.58 11.55 -0.50
N ARG A 81 -16.40 12.13 -1.38
CA ARG A 81 -17.82 11.76 -1.53
C ARG A 81 -17.99 10.31 -1.98
N ARG A 82 -17.28 9.89 -3.03
CA ARG A 82 -17.35 8.50 -3.54
C ARG A 82 -16.85 7.49 -2.52
N LEU A 83 -15.78 7.83 -1.79
CA LEU A 83 -15.26 6.98 -0.74
C LEU A 83 -16.25 6.85 0.42
N LYS A 84 -16.96 7.93 0.82
CA LYS A 84 -18.05 7.86 1.81
C LYS A 84 -19.16 6.90 1.37
N GLU A 85 -19.55 6.94 0.10
CA GLU A 85 -20.55 6.01 -0.45
C GLU A 85 -20.04 4.55 -0.41
N ASP A 86 -18.78 4.32 -0.75
CA ASP A 86 -18.17 2.99 -0.68
C ASP A 86 -18.02 2.50 0.77
N VAL A 87 -17.67 3.39 1.71
CA VAL A 87 -17.64 3.08 3.15
C VAL A 87 -19.02 2.67 3.65
N GLN A 88 -20.06 3.38 3.23
CA GLN A 88 -21.45 3.00 3.58
C GLN A 88 -21.82 1.62 3.01
N ALA A 89 -21.42 1.33 1.77
CA ALA A 89 -21.64 0.02 1.16
C ALA A 89 -20.83 -1.09 1.85
N LEU A 90 -19.69 -0.76 2.46
CA LEU A 90 -18.88 -1.69 3.25
C LEU A 90 -19.36 -1.86 4.70
N SER A 91 -20.39 -1.13 5.15
CA SER A 91 -20.83 -1.20 6.55
C SER A 91 -21.14 -2.66 6.98
N ASP A 92 -21.81 -3.40 6.11
CA ASP A 92 -22.26 -4.78 6.35
C ASP A 92 -21.56 -5.83 5.46
N ALA A 93 -20.57 -5.42 4.65
CA ALA A 93 -19.88 -6.28 3.70
C ALA A 93 -18.36 -6.20 3.86
N LEU A 94 -17.65 -7.23 3.41
CA LEU A 94 -16.17 -7.26 3.37
C LEU A 94 -15.61 -6.64 2.07
N TYR A 95 -16.43 -6.57 1.04
CA TYR A 95 -16.08 -6.07 -0.29
C TYR A 95 -17.30 -5.43 -0.95
N ILE A 96 -17.10 -4.74 -2.05
CA ILE A 96 -18.12 -4.07 -2.85
C ILE A 96 -18.14 -4.69 -4.25
N SER A 97 -19.33 -5.08 -4.74
CA SER A 97 -19.49 -5.60 -6.11
C SER A 97 -19.27 -4.52 -7.17
N LYS A 98 -19.67 -3.28 -6.87
CA LYS A 98 -19.57 -2.13 -7.77
C LYS A 98 -19.11 -0.88 -7.00
N PRO A 99 -17.82 -0.77 -6.65
CA PRO A 99 -17.32 0.40 -5.95
C PRO A 99 -17.45 1.65 -6.82
N LYS A 100 -17.81 2.77 -6.20
CA LYS A 100 -17.84 4.09 -6.85
C LYS A 100 -16.44 4.54 -7.25
N LEU A 101 -15.47 4.17 -6.45
CA LEU A 101 -14.05 4.29 -6.76
C LEU A 101 -13.59 3.07 -7.56
N ALA A 102 -13.99 3.00 -8.83
CA ALA A 102 -13.68 1.85 -9.70
C ALA A 102 -12.17 1.56 -9.84
N HIS A 103 -11.32 2.56 -9.59
CA HIS A 103 -9.87 2.44 -9.62
C HIS A 103 -9.28 1.75 -8.38
N PHE A 104 -10.06 1.59 -7.30
CA PHE A 104 -9.62 0.89 -6.09
C PHE A 104 -10.07 -0.56 -6.12
N SER A 105 -9.27 -1.37 -6.78
CA SER A 105 -9.59 -2.78 -7.01
C SER A 105 -9.64 -3.59 -5.72
N LEU A 106 -8.86 -3.24 -4.70
CA LEU A 106 -8.85 -3.97 -3.41
C LEU A 106 -10.19 -3.91 -2.67
N LEU A 107 -11.12 -3.02 -3.06
CA LEU A 107 -12.47 -3.00 -2.50
C LEU A 107 -13.39 -4.04 -3.14
N ARG A 108 -12.97 -4.70 -4.24
CA ARG A 108 -13.78 -5.63 -5.00
C ARG A 108 -13.70 -7.06 -4.48
N GLN A 109 -14.79 -7.77 -4.70
CA GLN A 109 -14.95 -9.19 -4.33
C GLN A 109 -13.84 -10.08 -4.90
N GLU A 110 -13.54 -9.94 -6.19
CA GLU A 110 -12.61 -10.81 -6.89
C GLU A 110 -11.19 -10.74 -6.30
N HIS A 111 -10.75 -9.53 -5.90
CA HIS A 111 -9.46 -9.31 -5.25
C HIS A 111 -9.43 -9.91 -3.85
N TYR A 112 -10.50 -9.71 -3.08
CA TYR A 112 -10.63 -10.28 -1.74
C TYR A 112 -10.62 -11.82 -1.76
N GLU A 113 -11.39 -12.43 -2.66
CA GLU A 113 -11.46 -13.89 -2.80
C GLU A 113 -10.13 -14.49 -3.28
N LEU A 114 -9.44 -13.82 -4.23
CA LEU A 114 -8.13 -14.28 -4.67
C LEU A 114 -7.11 -14.22 -3.53
N ALA A 115 -7.07 -13.10 -2.80
CA ALA A 115 -6.19 -12.96 -1.64
C ALA A 115 -6.47 -14.01 -0.57
N THR A 116 -7.74 -14.29 -0.27
CA THR A 116 -8.15 -15.34 0.67
C THR A 116 -7.62 -16.71 0.24
N ARG A 117 -7.69 -17.05 -1.05
CA ARG A 117 -7.14 -18.31 -1.57
C ARG A 117 -5.63 -18.37 -1.48
N ILE A 118 -4.92 -17.28 -1.81
CA ILE A 118 -3.45 -17.24 -1.79
C ILE A 118 -2.92 -17.32 -0.36
N PHE A 119 -3.50 -16.56 0.57
CA PHE A 119 -3.08 -16.57 1.97
C PHE A 119 -3.59 -17.79 2.76
N GLY A 120 -4.57 -18.54 2.22
CA GLY A 120 -5.25 -19.62 2.93
C GLY A 120 -6.12 -19.15 4.10
N THR A 121 -6.40 -17.85 4.18
CA THR A 121 -7.18 -17.23 5.24
C THR A 121 -7.80 -15.92 4.78
N ALA A 122 -8.93 -15.54 5.37
CA ALA A 122 -9.54 -14.22 5.20
C ALA A 122 -8.95 -13.16 6.18
N ASP A 123 -8.00 -13.57 7.03
CA ASP A 123 -7.31 -12.71 7.99
C ASP A 123 -6.11 -12.02 7.36
N PHE A 124 -6.36 -10.95 6.62
CA PHE A 124 -5.34 -10.08 6.01
C PHE A 124 -5.82 -8.63 5.96
N ASP A 125 -4.87 -7.73 5.78
CA ASP A 125 -5.07 -6.29 5.70
C ASP A 125 -5.07 -5.82 4.25
N ARG A 126 -5.72 -4.68 3.98
CA ARG A 126 -5.74 -4.01 2.68
C ARG A 126 -5.10 -2.65 2.81
N LEU A 127 -4.06 -2.40 2.02
CA LEU A 127 -3.30 -1.15 2.06
C LEU A 127 -3.45 -0.40 0.75
N PHE A 128 -3.78 0.88 0.84
CA PHE A 128 -3.72 1.81 -0.28
C PHE A 128 -2.54 2.76 -0.08
N ILE A 129 -1.65 2.83 -1.06
CA ILE A 129 -0.51 3.74 -1.05
C ILE A 129 -0.72 4.78 -2.14
N VAL A 130 -0.82 6.04 -1.71
CA VAL A 130 -1.17 7.18 -2.58
C VAL A 130 -0.19 8.33 -2.35
N HIS A 131 -0.09 9.25 -3.30
CA HIS A 131 0.79 10.42 -3.14
C HIS A 131 0.41 11.28 -1.95
N ALA A 132 -0.86 11.62 -1.84
CA ALA A 132 -1.39 12.43 -0.74
C ALA A 132 -2.87 12.12 -0.52
N LEU A 133 -3.38 12.44 0.65
CA LEU A 133 -4.79 12.35 1.00
C LEU A 133 -5.31 13.72 1.39
N ASP A 134 -6.56 13.99 1.00
CA ASP A 134 -7.31 15.11 1.54
C ASP A 134 -7.42 14.98 3.08
N PRO A 135 -7.23 16.07 3.84
CA PRO A 135 -7.29 16.04 5.30
C PRO A 135 -8.62 15.52 5.86
N ASP A 136 -9.75 15.84 5.22
CA ASP A 136 -11.07 15.37 5.68
C ASP A 136 -11.19 13.86 5.47
N VAL A 137 -10.72 13.34 4.33
CA VAL A 137 -10.68 11.89 4.08
C VAL A 137 -9.80 11.19 5.13
N ARG A 138 -8.63 11.75 5.40
CA ARG A 138 -7.70 11.19 6.39
C ARG A 138 -8.30 11.15 7.79
N ASN A 139 -8.93 12.23 8.21
CA ASN A 139 -9.39 12.38 9.59
C ASN A 139 -10.76 11.73 9.85
N GLU A 140 -11.65 11.73 8.86
CA GLU A 140 -13.01 11.25 9.05
C GLU A 140 -13.23 9.81 8.55
N ILE A 141 -12.64 9.43 7.42
CA ILE A 141 -12.96 8.19 6.71
C ILE A 141 -11.95 7.08 7.00
N CYS A 142 -10.65 7.39 6.91
CA CYS A 142 -9.61 6.38 7.08
C CYS A 142 -9.67 5.66 8.44
N PRO A 143 -9.93 6.33 9.58
CA PRO A 143 -10.05 5.65 10.88
C PRO A 143 -11.22 4.67 10.94
N ILE A 144 -12.33 4.99 10.28
CA ILE A 144 -13.51 4.10 10.22
C ILE A 144 -13.14 2.83 9.46
N LEU A 145 -12.52 2.97 8.29
CA LEU A 145 -12.09 1.84 7.45
C LEU A 145 -11.04 0.96 8.14
N ALA A 146 -10.07 1.57 8.81
CA ALA A 146 -9.05 0.85 9.56
C ALA A 146 -9.69 -0.01 10.67
N LYS A 147 -10.55 0.60 11.48
CA LYS A 147 -11.21 -0.07 12.62
C LYS A 147 -12.19 -1.16 12.20
N THR A 148 -12.99 -0.92 11.16
CA THR A 148 -14.12 -1.80 10.81
C THR A 148 -13.79 -2.82 9.74
N LYS A 149 -12.82 -2.52 8.86
CA LYS A 149 -12.56 -3.30 7.64
C LYS A 149 -11.09 -3.65 7.42
N ARG A 150 -10.20 -3.21 8.31
CA ARG A 150 -8.75 -3.42 8.15
C ARG A 150 -8.25 -2.90 6.79
N ILE A 151 -8.74 -1.71 6.42
CA ILE A 151 -8.34 -0.98 5.23
C ILE A 151 -7.57 0.26 5.68
N TYR A 152 -6.30 0.35 5.29
CA TYR A 152 -5.37 1.39 5.71
C TYR A 152 -4.92 2.21 4.50
N TRP A 153 -4.65 3.48 4.75
CA TRP A 153 -4.18 4.41 3.73
C TRP A 153 -2.85 5.00 4.18
N LEU A 154 -1.86 4.88 3.31
CA LEU A 154 -0.55 5.47 3.51
C LEU A 154 -0.25 6.44 2.38
N THR A 155 0.45 7.52 2.71
CA THR A 155 1.01 8.42 1.71
C THR A 155 2.46 8.10 1.43
N VAL A 156 2.93 8.54 0.26
CA VAL A 156 4.35 8.51 -0.11
C VAL A 156 5.21 9.16 0.99
N HIS A 157 4.73 10.29 1.54
CA HIS A 157 5.46 11.00 2.60
C HIS A 157 5.68 10.13 3.85
N GLU A 158 4.67 9.38 4.29
CA GLU A 158 4.78 8.49 5.45
C GLU A 158 5.77 7.35 5.21
N ILE A 159 5.76 6.76 4.01
CA ILE A 159 6.71 5.71 3.64
C ILE A 159 8.14 6.24 3.58
N VAL A 160 8.33 7.41 2.93
CA VAL A 160 9.65 8.06 2.82
C VAL A 160 10.20 8.42 4.21
N THR A 161 9.34 8.92 5.09
CA THR A 161 9.72 9.27 6.46
C THR A 161 10.11 8.03 7.27
N ASP A 162 9.32 6.94 7.21
CA ASP A 162 9.66 5.68 7.88
C ASP A 162 10.96 5.07 7.33
N LEU A 163 11.16 5.07 6.03
CA LEU A 163 12.40 4.63 5.39
C LEU A 163 13.60 5.46 5.84
N PHE A 164 13.43 6.78 5.92
CA PHE A 164 14.49 7.69 6.38
C PHE A 164 14.87 7.40 7.83
N GLN A 165 13.90 7.31 8.74
CA GLN A 165 14.13 7.02 10.14
C GLN A 165 14.79 5.64 10.34
N TRP A 166 14.33 4.64 9.62
CA TRP A 166 14.93 3.31 9.63
C TRP A 166 16.38 3.33 9.13
N TYR A 167 16.63 3.97 7.98
CA TYR A 167 17.96 4.05 7.39
C TYR A 167 18.99 4.67 8.33
N GLN A 168 18.58 5.65 9.15
CA GLN A 168 19.48 6.26 10.15
C GLN A 168 19.96 5.26 11.21
N ARG A 169 19.20 4.22 11.47
CA ARG A 169 19.45 3.20 12.51
C ARG A 169 20.12 1.94 11.98
N VAL A 170 20.12 1.73 10.67
CA VAL A 170 20.71 0.53 10.05
C VAL A 170 22.22 0.56 10.16
N SER A 171 22.78 -0.46 10.81
CA SER A 171 24.23 -0.61 11.00
C SER A 171 24.94 -1.08 9.72
N ASN A 172 24.35 -1.97 8.93
CA ASN A 172 24.91 -2.50 7.68
C ASN A 172 24.22 -1.92 6.45
N ARG A 173 24.57 -0.69 6.11
CA ARG A 173 24.05 0.00 4.91
C ARG A 173 24.54 -0.60 3.60
N ALA A 174 25.69 -1.29 3.61
CA ALA A 174 26.23 -1.91 2.41
C ALA A 174 25.29 -2.97 1.82
N GLY A 175 24.57 -3.71 2.65
CA GLY A 175 23.59 -4.70 2.21
C GLY A 175 22.40 -4.14 1.42
N LEU A 176 22.11 -2.84 1.57
CA LEU A 176 21.04 -2.18 0.85
C LEU A 176 21.39 -1.85 -0.61
N ARG A 177 22.68 -1.81 -0.93
CA ARG A 177 23.20 -1.45 -2.25
C ARG A 177 23.05 -2.53 -3.32
N HIS A 178 22.42 -3.65 -2.97
CA HIS A 178 22.14 -4.73 -3.91
C HIS A 178 20.84 -4.51 -4.72
N SER A 179 20.15 -3.41 -4.50
CA SER A 179 18.99 -3.02 -5.30
C SER A 179 19.15 -1.58 -5.83
N LEU A 180 18.59 -1.31 -7.00
CA LEU A 180 18.62 0.03 -7.58
C LEU A 180 18.04 1.08 -6.63
N MET A 181 16.92 0.76 -5.98
CA MET A 181 16.28 1.67 -5.03
C MET A 181 17.13 1.86 -3.76
N GLY A 182 17.79 0.82 -3.29
CA GLY A 182 18.71 0.90 -2.15
C GLY A 182 19.96 1.75 -2.45
N ASP A 183 20.52 1.62 -3.66
CA ASP A 183 21.62 2.49 -4.12
C ASP A 183 21.16 3.95 -4.24
N LEU A 184 20.00 4.20 -4.86
CA LEU A 184 19.43 5.54 -4.97
C LEU A 184 19.17 6.15 -3.58
N TRP A 185 18.60 5.37 -2.66
CA TRP A 185 18.34 5.81 -1.29
C TRP A 185 19.63 6.17 -0.56
N HIS A 186 20.67 5.33 -0.71
CA HIS A 186 21.99 5.60 -0.14
C HIS A 186 22.61 6.87 -0.70
N LEU A 187 22.50 7.10 -2.00
CA LEU A 187 22.94 8.33 -2.66
C LEU A 187 22.23 9.56 -2.10
N LEU A 188 20.88 9.52 -2.08
CA LEU A 188 20.07 10.66 -1.64
C LEU A 188 20.28 11.00 -0.17
N VAL A 189 20.17 10.01 0.71
CA VAL A 189 20.25 10.23 2.16
C VAL A 189 21.67 10.30 2.67
N GLY A 190 22.55 9.41 2.16
CA GLY A 190 23.93 9.28 2.62
C GLY A 190 24.87 10.37 2.08
N TYR A 191 24.73 10.73 0.81
CA TYR A 191 25.64 11.68 0.14
C TYR A 191 25.01 13.05 -0.11
N CYS A 192 23.75 13.10 -0.55
CA CYS A 192 23.09 14.37 -0.87
C CYS A 192 22.45 15.03 0.36
N GLY A 193 22.40 14.34 1.50
CA GLY A 193 21.82 14.88 2.73
C GLY A 193 20.30 15.07 2.69
N PHE A 194 19.62 14.32 1.82
CA PHE A 194 18.17 14.38 1.73
C PHE A 194 17.51 14.12 3.10
N ARG A 195 16.54 14.94 3.44
CA ARG A 195 15.66 14.78 4.60
C ARG A 195 14.22 15.01 4.15
N PRO A 196 13.25 14.17 4.56
CA PRO A 196 11.85 14.49 4.35
C PRO A 196 11.50 15.82 5.03
N SER A 197 10.69 16.65 4.37
CA SER A 197 10.08 17.83 5.03
C SER A 197 9.12 17.38 6.12
N GLU A 198 9.04 18.17 7.18
CA GLU A 198 8.04 17.98 8.24
C GLU A 198 6.61 18.27 7.72
#